data_db79a42e9e054f195fcd8c0d63c962ee
#
_entry.id   db79a42e9e054f195fcd8c0d63c962ee
#
_cell.length_a   1.000
_cell.length_b   1.000
_cell.length_c   1.000
_cell.angle_alpha   90.00
_cell.angle_beta   90.00
_cell.angle_gamma   90.00
#
_symmetry.space_group_name_H-M   'P 1'
#
loop_
_entity.id
_entity.type
_entity.pdbx_description
1 polymer ?
#
loop_
_entity_poly.entity_id
_entity_poly.type
_entity_poly.pdbx_seq_one_letter_code
_entity_poly.pdbx_strand_id
1 'polypeptide(L)'
;MRLLAMILSLAVSLAMSAGLSAAEKFKALIVDGQNNHNWKATTPLLQKHLADSGLFIVEIATSPPKGGDMQAFKPDFAAHQVVVSNYNGEDWSPATQAALVDFVRSGGGLVIVHAADNAFGKWAEYNRMIGLGGWGGRSEKSGPYLRFRDGKIVRDTSAGRGGSHGKQHAFEVIVRDPQHPVTAGLPTNWMHAPDELYDRLRGPAENIDVLATAYSDPATGGTGEHEPMLLTISYGQGRVFHTTLGHSPEAMKSVDFIVTYQRGTQWAASGKVLDASVPSDFPGRDKPSVRE
;
A
#
# COMPACT_ATOMS: atom_id res chain seq x y z
N MET A 1 32.23 -73.32 31.75
CA MET A 1 32.75 -71.95 31.80
C MET A 1 32.38 -71.29 30.50
N ARG A 2 31.35 -70.43 30.53
CA ARG A 2 30.90 -69.64 29.37
C ARG A 2 31.18 -68.17 29.69
N LEU A 3 32.09 -67.55 28.93
CA LEU A 3 32.40 -66.12 29.00
C LEU A 3 31.24 -65.34 28.28
N LEU A 4 30.62 -64.48 29.01
CA LEU A 4 29.62 -63.46 28.45
C LEU A 4 30.45 -62.24 28.10
N ALA A 5 30.50 -61.86 26.83
CA ALA A 5 31.07 -60.59 26.36
C ALA A 5 29.96 -59.54 26.34
N MET A 6 30.11 -58.53 27.17
CA MET A 6 29.20 -57.34 27.21
C MET A 6 29.71 -56.33 26.18
N ILE A 7 28.92 -56.09 25.11
CA ILE A 7 29.17 -55.02 24.14
C ILE A 7 28.47 -53.75 24.63
N LEU A 8 29.27 -52.76 24.98
CA LEU A 8 28.81 -51.42 25.40
C LEU A 8 28.62 -50.56 24.15
N SER A 9 27.37 -50.36 23.70
CA SER A 9 27.04 -49.46 22.58
C SER A 9 27.00 -48.03 23.06
N LEU A 10 27.99 -47.22 22.66
CA LEU A 10 28.05 -45.78 22.90
C LEU A 10 27.20 -45.07 21.84
N ALA A 11 25.97 -44.65 22.18
CA ALA A 11 25.16 -43.83 21.32
C ALA A 11 25.63 -42.36 21.40
N VAL A 12 26.31 -41.88 20.36
CA VAL A 12 26.67 -40.48 20.20
C VAL A 12 25.45 -39.75 19.66
N SER A 13 24.73 -39.02 20.50
CA SER A 13 23.66 -38.15 20.12
C SER A 13 24.25 -36.89 19.49
N LEU A 14 24.20 -36.78 18.15
CA LEU A 14 24.53 -35.57 17.42
C LEU A 14 23.36 -34.60 17.56
N ALA A 15 23.45 -33.66 18.48
CA ALA A 15 22.50 -32.54 18.58
C ALA A 15 22.74 -31.61 17.38
N MET A 16 21.95 -31.73 16.33
CA MET A 16 21.86 -30.75 15.28
C MET A 16 21.21 -29.48 15.89
N SER A 17 22.03 -28.50 16.25
CA SER A 17 21.57 -27.13 16.46
C SER A 17 21.15 -26.59 15.11
N ALA A 18 19.85 -26.67 14.80
CA ALA A 18 19.25 -25.91 13.72
C ALA A 18 19.38 -24.42 14.10
N GLY A 19 20.42 -23.78 13.59
CA GLY A 19 20.53 -22.32 13.65
C GLY A 19 19.29 -21.74 12.96
N LEU A 20 18.47 -20.96 13.69
CA LEU A 20 17.44 -20.14 13.06
C LEU A 20 18.17 -19.23 12.05
N SER A 21 18.05 -19.56 10.77
CA SER A 21 18.40 -18.62 9.71
C SER A 21 17.50 -17.40 9.91
N ALA A 22 18.10 -16.21 10.08
CA ALA A 22 17.35 -14.97 10.06
C ALA A 22 16.55 -14.96 8.75
N ALA A 23 15.22 -14.82 8.86
CA ALA A 23 14.36 -14.80 7.67
C ALA A 23 14.88 -13.72 6.73
N GLU A 24 15.05 -14.07 5.44
CA GLU A 24 15.53 -13.14 4.44
C GLU A 24 14.55 -11.97 4.32
N LYS A 25 15.07 -10.74 4.43
CA LYS A 25 14.26 -9.54 4.34
C LYS A 25 13.81 -9.30 2.90
N PHE A 26 12.61 -8.78 2.73
CA PHE A 26 12.14 -8.33 1.43
C PHE A 26 12.92 -7.09 0.97
N LYS A 27 13.23 -7.01 -0.31
CA LYS A 27 13.74 -5.79 -0.92
C LYS A 27 12.57 -4.97 -1.42
N ALA A 28 12.45 -3.73 -0.95
CA ALA A 28 11.45 -2.77 -1.37
C ALA A 28 12.13 -1.59 -2.08
N LEU A 29 11.57 -1.17 -3.22
CA LEU A 29 11.99 0.01 -3.94
C LEU A 29 10.96 1.11 -3.80
N ILE A 30 11.32 2.24 -3.20
CA ILE A 30 10.46 3.44 -3.22
C ILE A 30 10.80 4.26 -4.46
N VAL A 31 9.79 4.58 -5.25
CA VAL A 31 9.92 5.47 -6.41
C VAL A 31 9.38 6.84 -6.04
N ASP A 32 10.20 7.88 -6.21
CA ASP A 32 9.87 9.28 -5.93
C ASP A 32 10.49 10.25 -6.95
N GLY A 33 10.64 11.54 -6.60
CA GLY A 33 11.35 12.57 -7.38
C GLY A 33 10.43 13.66 -7.92
N GLN A 34 9.18 13.33 -8.27
CA GLN A 34 8.15 14.30 -8.65
C GLN A 34 6.84 13.95 -7.96
N ASN A 35 6.24 14.92 -7.32
CA ASN A 35 4.92 14.82 -6.69
C ASN A 35 4.40 16.23 -6.43
N ASN A 36 3.09 16.44 -6.48
CA ASN A 36 2.46 17.70 -6.08
C ASN A 36 2.43 17.90 -4.56
N HIS A 37 2.75 16.85 -3.78
CA HIS A 37 2.94 16.90 -2.33
C HIS A 37 4.44 16.93 -1.97
N ASN A 38 4.74 17.12 -0.68
CA ASN A 38 6.13 17.22 -0.20
C ASN A 38 6.80 15.84 -0.11
N TRP A 39 7.06 15.20 -1.26
CA TRP A 39 7.70 13.89 -1.33
C TRP A 39 9.07 13.84 -0.63
N LYS A 40 9.82 14.97 -0.61
CA LYS A 40 11.13 15.05 0.08
C LYS A 40 10.99 14.83 1.59
N ALA A 41 9.85 15.17 2.16
CA ALA A 41 9.56 14.93 3.57
C ALA A 41 8.85 13.57 3.80
N THR A 42 8.03 13.11 2.86
CA THR A 42 7.26 11.87 3.04
C THR A 42 8.05 10.62 2.65
N THR A 43 8.92 10.64 1.64
CA THR A 43 9.75 9.47 1.28
C THR A 43 10.61 8.95 2.43
N PRO A 44 11.31 9.80 3.22
CA PRO A 44 12.07 9.31 4.37
C PRO A 44 11.20 8.63 5.44
N LEU A 45 9.95 9.08 5.63
CA LEU A 45 9.01 8.43 6.55
C LEU A 45 8.57 7.07 6.03
N LEU A 46 8.23 6.96 4.74
CA LEU A 46 7.88 5.68 4.11
C LEU A 46 9.04 4.69 4.23
N GLN A 47 10.27 5.14 3.97
CA GLN A 47 11.47 4.31 4.14
C GLN A 47 11.64 3.87 5.60
N LYS A 48 11.54 4.82 6.54
CA LYS A 48 11.66 4.56 7.98
C LYS A 48 10.64 3.52 8.45
N HIS A 49 9.37 3.69 8.09
CA HIS A 49 8.30 2.78 8.51
C HIS A 49 8.54 1.33 8.04
N LEU A 50 9.01 1.13 6.81
CA LEU A 50 9.36 -0.22 6.34
C LEU A 50 10.61 -0.76 7.05
N ALA A 51 11.65 0.06 7.23
CA ALA A 51 12.86 -0.35 7.92
C ALA A 51 12.60 -0.72 9.39
N ASP A 52 11.78 0.05 10.08
CA ASP A 52 11.39 -0.16 11.49
C ASP A 52 10.62 -1.48 11.71
N SER A 53 9.92 -1.98 10.68
CA SER A 53 9.28 -3.30 10.76
C SER A 53 10.31 -4.44 10.87
N GLY A 54 11.57 -4.19 10.56
CA GLY A 54 12.63 -5.21 10.53
C GLY A 54 12.57 -6.18 9.34
N LEU A 55 11.51 -6.12 8.52
CA LEU A 55 11.22 -7.07 7.45
C LEU A 55 11.71 -6.63 6.06
N PHE A 56 12.14 -5.36 5.91
CA PHE A 56 12.51 -4.81 4.62
C PHE A 56 13.93 -4.25 4.59
N ILE A 57 14.58 -4.40 3.42
CA ILE A 57 15.69 -3.58 2.96
C ILE A 57 15.10 -2.63 1.94
N VAL A 58 15.28 -1.32 2.14
CA VAL A 58 14.58 -0.30 1.33
C VAL A 58 15.58 0.51 0.53
N GLU A 59 15.40 0.48 -0.79
CA GLU A 59 16.11 1.32 -1.75
C GLU A 59 15.17 2.42 -2.28
N ILE A 60 15.75 3.51 -2.79
CA ILE A 60 15.00 4.65 -3.34
C ILE A 60 15.49 4.89 -4.76
N ALA A 61 14.55 5.00 -5.70
CA ALA A 61 14.79 5.45 -7.07
C ALA A 61 14.13 6.81 -7.29
N THR A 62 14.95 7.85 -7.26
CA THR A 62 14.48 9.23 -7.48
C THR A 62 14.50 9.56 -8.97
N SER A 63 13.36 9.95 -9.52
CA SER A 63 13.25 10.38 -10.90
C SER A 63 13.98 11.71 -11.14
N PRO A 64 14.35 12.03 -12.38
CA PRO A 64 14.77 13.37 -12.75
C PRO A 64 13.73 14.43 -12.31
N PRO A 65 14.15 15.67 -12.04
CA PRO A 65 13.22 16.75 -11.76
C PRO A 65 12.34 17.03 -12.98
N LYS A 66 11.25 17.74 -12.78
CA LYS A 66 10.33 18.12 -13.86
C LYS A 66 11.08 18.82 -14.99
N GLY A 67 10.84 18.36 -16.22
CA GLY A 67 11.53 18.80 -17.44
C GLY A 67 12.92 18.15 -17.65
N GLY A 68 13.34 17.24 -16.79
CA GLY A 68 14.56 16.45 -16.93
C GLY A 68 14.39 15.27 -17.90
N ASP A 69 15.47 14.55 -18.15
CA ASP A 69 15.47 13.42 -19.07
C ASP A 69 14.81 12.16 -18.44
N MET A 70 13.51 12.01 -18.66
CA MET A 70 12.75 10.84 -18.19
C MET A 70 13.11 9.56 -18.94
N GLN A 71 13.85 9.61 -20.06
CA GLN A 71 14.37 8.42 -20.74
C GLN A 71 15.50 7.76 -19.97
N ALA A 72 16.24 8.55 -19.18
CA ALA A 72 17.28 8.06 -18.30
C ALA A 72 16.74 7.38 -17.01
N PHE A 73 15.47 7.59 -16.67
CA PHE A 73 14.87 7.01 -15.47
C PHE A 73 14.51 5.54 -15.72
N LYS A 74 15.33 4.63 -15.26
CA LYS A 74 15.23 3.18 -15.48
C LYS A 74 15.45 2.41 -14.18
N PRO A 75 14.52 2.46 -13.22
CA PRO A 75 14.62 1.68 -11.99
C PRO A 75 14.68 0.18 -12.29
N ASP A 76 15.50 -0.55 -11.57
CA ASP A 76 15.52 -2.02 -11.63
C ASP A 76 14.41 -2.60 -10.72
N PHE A 77 13.20 -2.64 -11.24
CA PHE A 77 12.06 -3.19 -10.52
C PHE A 77 12.25 -4.67 -10.19
N ALA A 78 12.87 -5.44 -11.11
CA ALA A 78 13.02 -6.89 -11.00
C ALA A 78 13.96 -7.32 -9.85
N ALA A 79 14.85 -6.44 -9.39
CA ALA A 79 15.71 -6.70 -8.24
C ALA A 79 14.97 -6.69 -6.88
N HIS A 80 13.68 -6.36 -6.87
CA HIS A 80 12.88 -6.13 -5.68
C HIS A 80 11.65 -7.06 -5.62
N GLN A 81 11.10 -7.29 -4.43
CA GLN A 81 9.83 -8.01 -4.24
C GLN A 81 8.63 -7.06 -4.30
N VAL A 82 8.84 -5.78 -3.98
CA VAL A 82 7.77 -4.79 -3.97
C VAL A 82 8.29 -3.40 -4.36
N VAL A 83 7.48 -2.69 -5.14
CA VAL A 83 7.69 -1.28 -5.49
C VAL A 83 6.66 -0.44 -4.74
N VAL A 84 7.09 0.63 -4.09
CA VAL A 84 6.24 1.62 -3.42
C VAL A 84 6.26 2.90 -4.26
N SER A 85 5.12 3.30 -4.77
CA SER A 85 4.99 4.55 -5.53
C SER A 85 4.63 5.72 -4.62
N ASN A 86 5.54 6.67 -4.50
CA ASN A 86 5.32 8.01 -3.94
C ASN A 86 5.54 9.05 -5.06
N TYR A 87 5.07 8.75 -6.26
CA TYR A 87 5.32 9.50 -7.49
C TYR A 87 4.02 9.99 -8.13
N ASN A 88 3.96 11.27 -8.45
CA ASN A 88 2.90 11.89 -9.23
C ASN A 88 3.48 13.02 -10.07
N GLY A 89 4.14 12.66 -11.18
CA GLY A 89 4.91 13.58 -12.03
C GLY A 89 4.70 13.33 -13.51
N GLU A 90 5.70 13.68 -14.29
CA GLU A 90 5.73 13.49 -15.73
C GLU A 90 5.67 12.01 -16.10
N ASP A 91 5.18 11.71 -17.31
CA ASP A 91 5.09 10.35 -17.80
C ASP A 91 6.49 9.72 -17.90
N TRP A 92 6.60 8.48 -17.46
CA TRP A 92 7.81 7.67 -17.66
C TRP A 92 7.96 7.25 -19.11
N SER A 93 9.18 6.91 -19.51
CA SER A 93 9.43 6.36 -20.83
C SER A 93 8.61 5.08 -21.08
N PRO A 94 8.22 4.78 -22.33
CA PRO A 94 7.51 3.52 -22.64
C PRO A 94 8.24 2.28 -22.15
N ALA A 95 9.57 2.29 -22.16
CA ALA A 95 10.38 1.18 -21.66
C ALA A 95 10.25 1.02 -20.13
N THR A 96 10.28 2.12 -19.38
CA THR A 96 10.09 2.09 -17.93
C THR A 96 8.67 1.69 -17.55
N GLN A 97 7.68 2.17 -18.31
CA GLN A 97 6.29 1.75 -18.14
C GLN A 97 6.12 0.25 -18.38
N ALA A 98 6.67 -0.28 -19.46
CA ALA A 98 6.64 -1.71 -19.78
C ALA A 98 7.31 -2.54 -18.67
N ALA A 99 8.46 -2.10 -18.17
CA ALA A 99 9.18 -2.79 -17.11
C ALA A 99 8.37 -2.89 -15.80
N LEU A 100 7.65 -1.83 -15.40
CA LEU A 100 6.74 -1.89 -14.24
C LEU A 100 5.57 -2.84 -14.47
N VAL A 101 4.96 -2.77 -15.66
CA VAL A 101 3.84 -3.67 -16.03
C VAL A 101 4.28 -5.13 -15.98
N ASP A 102 5.42 -5.46 -16.57
CA ASP A 102 5.95 -6.82 -16.59
C ASP A 102 6.33 -7.30 -15.20
N PHE A 103 6.91 -6.43 -14.37
CA PHE A 103 7.23 -6.73 -12.98
C PHE A 103 5.97 -7.11 -12.20
N VAL A 104 4.93 -6.27 -12.21
CA VAL A 104 3.70 -6.56 -11.45
C VAL A 104 2.98 -7.78 -12.04
N ARG A 105 2.84 -7.84 -13.38
CA ARG A 105 2.16 -8.97 -14.04
C ARG A 105 2.79 -10.32 -13.72
N SER A 106 4.11 -10.35 -13.53
CA SER A 106 4.88 -11.58 -13.22
C SER A 106 4.90 -11.94 -11.73
N GLY A 107 4.19 -11.21 -10.87
CA GLY A 107 4.07 -11.54 -9.44
C GLY A 107 4.68 -10.53 -8.48
N GLY A 108 5.32 -9.49 -8.98
CA GLY A 108 5.83 -8.39 -8.17
C GLY A 108 4.73 -7.64 -7.42
N GLY A 109 5.08 -7.12 -6.24
CA GLY A 109 4.20 -6.29 -5.43
C GLY A 109 4.25 -4.82 -5.83
N LEU A 110 3.11 -4.12 -5.76
CA LEU A 110 3.05 -2.68 -5.95
C LEU A 110 2.27 -2.05 -4.79
N VAL A 111 2.76 -0.93 -4.26
CA VAL A 111 2.06 -0.14 -3.24
C VAL A 111 1.86 1.26 -3.78
N ILE A 112 0.62 1.73 -3.74
CA ILE A 112 0.23 3.08 -4.14
C ILE A 112 -0.05 3.88 -2.88
N VAL A 113 0.65 5.01 -2.72
CA VAL A 113 0.49 5.87 -1.55
C VAL A 113 -0.09 7.21 -1.99
N HIS A 114 -1.30 7.49 -1.51
CA HIS A 114 -1.97 8.78 -1.65
C HIS A 114 -1.88 9.33 -3.09
N ALA A 115 -1.22 10.47 -3.30
CA ALA A 115 -1.14 11.15 -4.59
C ALA A 115 -0.54 10.33 -5.73
N ALA A 116 0.06 9.18 -5.47
CA ALA A 116 0.49 8.28 -6.54
C ALA A 116 -0.69 7.74 -7.36
N ASP A 117 -1.92 7.77 -6.81
CA ASP A 117 -3.13 7.39 -7.56
C ASP A 117 -3.56 8.45 -8.59
N ASN A 118 -3.00 9.67 -8.50
CA ASN A 118 -3.24 10.75 -9.46
C ASN A 118 -2.35 10.66 -10.69
N ALA A 119 -1.24 9.91 -10.60
CA ALA A 119 -0.28 9.77 -11.68
C ALA A 119 -0.89 9.13 -12.93
N PHE A 120 -0.29 9.38 -14.06
CA PHE A 120 -0.47 8.65 -15.31
C PHE A 120 -1.93 8.44 -15.75
N GLY A 121 -2.77 9.47 -15.67
CA GLY A 121 -4.20 9.37 -15.98
C GLY A 121 -4.52 8.77 -17.36
N LYS A 122 -3.58 8.83 -18.31
CA LYS A 122 -3.73 8.28 -19.67
C LYS A 122 -3.10 6.89 -19.86
N TRP A 123 -2.32 6.39 -18.90
CA TRP A 123 -1.68 5.08 -18.99
C TRP A 123 -2.64 3.98 -18.49
N ALA A 124 -3.28 3.29 -19.44
CA ALA A 124 -4.34 2.33 -19.17
C ALA A 124 -3.91 1.21 -18.21
N GLU A 125 -2.70 0.64 -18.40
CA GLU A 125 -2.23 -0.45 -17.55
C GLU A 125 -2.00 0.02 -16.11
N TYR A 126 -1.46 1.24 -15.91
CA TYR A 126 -1.34 1.81 -14.57
C TYR A 126 -2.71 1.96 -13.89
N ASN A 127 -3.70 2.49 -14.63
CA ASN A 127 -5.06 2.63 -14.09
C ASN A 127 -5.69 1.28 -13.71
N ARG A 128 -5.38 0.19 -14.44
CA ARG A 128 -5.79 -1.17 -14.06
C ARG A 128 -5.08 -1.66 -12.80
N MET A 129 -3.76 -1.39 -12.68
CA MET A 129 -2.99 -1.77 -11.50
C MET A 129 -3.45 -1.06 -10.23
N ILE A 130 -3.76 0.25 -10.31
CA ILE A 130 -4.17 1.02 -9.13
C ILE A 130 -5.66 0.91 -8.81
N GLY A 131 -6.49 0.42 -9.75
CA GLY A 131 -7.92 0.20 -9.63
C GLY A 131 -8.75 1.48 -9.66
N LEU A 132 -8.43 2.43 -8.81
CA LEU A 132 -9.05 3.76 -8.73
C LEU A 132 -7.97 4.84 -8.74
N GLY A 133 -8.29 6.02 -9.29
CA GLY A 133 -7.40 7.18 -9.25
C GLY A 133 -8.18 8.48 -9.34
N GLY A 134 -7.49 9.57 -9.03
CA GLY A 134 -8.07 10.92 -9.04
C GLY A 134 -7.47 11.82 -10.12
N TRP A 135 -8.07 12.95 -10.33
CA TRP A 135 -7.61 14.04 -11.22
C TRP A 135 -7.12 13.55 -12.60
N GLY A 136 -6.09 14.18 -13.17
CA GLY A 136 -5.47 13.73 -14.43
C GLY A 136 -6.40 13.54 -15.62
N GLY A 137 -7.56 14.23 -15.64
CA GLY A 137 -8.59 14.10 -16.67
C GLY A 137 -9.53 12.90 -16.49
N ARG A 138 -9.50 12.23 -15.34
CA ARG A 138 -10.41 11.12 -15.03
C ARG A 138 -11.85 11.59 -14.89
N SER A 139 -12.77 10.82 -15.46
CA SER A 139 -14.22 11.09 -15.52
C SER A 139 -14.98 9.76 -15.55
N GLU A 140 -16.29 9.80 -15.82
CA GLU A 140 -17.11 8.58 -16.00
C GLU A 140 -16.55 7.62 -17.08
N LYS A 141 -15.75 8.13 -18.03
CA LYS A 141 -15.07 7.31 -19.06
C LYS A 141 -13.93 6.49 -18.49
N SER A 142 -13.39 6.85 -17.32
CA SER A 142 -12.33 6.10 -16.64
C SER A 142 -12.86 4.90 -15.88
N GLY A 143 -14.15 4.83 -15.63
CA GLY A 143 -14.85 3.77 -14.90
C GLY A 143 -15.72 4.30 -13.76
N PRO A 144 -16.26 3.40 -12.92
CA PRO A 144 -17.16 3.76 -11.82
C PRO A 144 -16.40 4.39 -10.65
N TYR A 145 -17.16 5.07 -9.78
CA TYR A 145 -16.80 5.20 -8.36
C TYR A 145 -17.08 3.86 -7.65
N LEU A 146 -16.35 3.56 -6.60
CA LEU A 146 -16.74 2.55 -5.62
C LEU A 146 -17.27 3.23 -4.38
N ARG A 147 -18.44 2.80 -3.91
CA ARG A 147 -19.14 3.35 -2.75
C ARG A 147 -19.57 2.23 -1.83
N PHE A 148 -19.53 2.46 -0.53
CA PHE A 148 -20.17 1.53 0.39
C PHE A 148 -21.55 2.04 0.76
N ARG A 149 -22.59 1.36 0.27
CA ARG A 149 -24.00 1.67 0.49
C ARG A 149 -24.75 0.41 0.87
N ASP A 150 -25.64 0.48 1.83
CA ASP A 150 -26.53 -0.62 2.24
C ASP A 150 -25.77 -1.94 2.53
N GLY A 151 -24.65 -1.84 3.24
CA GLY A 151 -23.84 -2.99 3.66
C GLY A 151 -22.96 -3.63 2.57
N LYS A 152 -22.84 -3.03 1.39
CA LYS A 152 -22.05 -3.58 0.28
C LYS A 152 -21.32 -2.51 -0.53
N ILE A 153 -20.27 -2.92 -1.22
CA ILE A 153 -19.61 -2.08 -2.22
C ILE A 153 -20.46 -2.06 -3.50
N VAL A 154 -20.81 -0.86 -3.95
CA VAL A 154 -21.54 -0.62 -5.20
C VAL A 154 -20.65 0.09 -6.20
N ARG A 155 -20.85 -0.19 -7.49
CA ARG A 155 -20.18 0.44 -8.62
C ARG A 155 -21.09 1.55 -9.15
N ASP A 156 -20.77 2.78 -8.82
CA ASP A 156 -21.56 3.95 -9.21
C ASP A 156 -21.02 4.53 -10.53
N THR A 157 -21.78 4.36 -11.60
CA THR A 157 -21.43 4.79 -12.96
C THR A 157 -21.95 6.17 -13.31
N SER A 158 -22.51 6.91 -12.35
CA SER A 158 -23.02 8.26 -12.57
C SER A 158 -21.94 9.18 -13.17
N ALA A 159 -22.35 10.13 -13.99
CA ALA A 159 -21.45 11.10 -14.61
C ALA A 159 -20.75 11.96 -13.54
N GLY A 160 -19.51 12.36 -13.84
CA GLY A 160 -18.77 13.27 -12.97
C GLY A 160 -17.26 13.10 -13.07
N ARG A 161 -16.54 14.05 -12.50
CA ARG A 161 -15.07 14.07 -12.45
C ARG A 161 -14.51 12.95 -11.57
N GLY A 162 -13.27 12.56 -11.81
CA GLY A 162 -12.48 11.72 -10.92
C GLY A 162 -11.61 12.57 -10.01
N GLY A 163 -11.69 12.29 -8.71
CA GLY A 163 -10.86 12.88 -7.67
C GLY A 163 -11.34 14.22 -7.13
N SER A 164 -11.53 14.28 -5.84
CA SER A 164 -11.58 15.48 -5.01
C SER A 164 -11.29 15.12 -3.55
N HIS A 165 -11.26 16.11 -2.69
CA HIS A 165 -11.22 16.02 -1.24
C HIS A 165 -11.86 17.25 -0.62
N GLY A 166 -12.28 17.13 0.62
CA GLY A 166 -12.71 18.26 1.45
C GLY A 166 -11.53 18.92 2.18
N LYS A 167 -11.81 19.64 3.25
CA LYS A 167 -10.80 20.19 4.15
C LYS A 167 -10.13 19.04 4.92
N GLN A 168 -8.83 19.17 5.18
CA GLN A 168 -8.10 18.23 6.05
C GLN A 168 -8.73 18.17 7.45
N HIS A 169 -8.98 16.98 7.94
CA HIS A 169 -9.54 16.71 9.26
C HIS A 169 -9.23 15.27 9.68
N ALA A 170 -9.39 14.98 10.97
CA ALA A 170 -9.38 13.60 11.44
C ALA A 170 -10.72 12.93 11.06
N PHE A 171 -10.66 11.67 10.62
CA PHE A 171 -11.85 10.93 10.22
C PHE A 171 -11.80 9.47 10.63
N GLU A 172 -12.97 8.88 10.79
CA GLU A 172 -13.11 7.47 11.13
C GLU A 172 -12.88 6.59 9.91
N VAL A 173 -11.95 5.64 10.01
CA VAL A 173 -11.74 4.57 9.04
C VAL A 173 -12.48 3.33 9.52
N ILE A 174 -13.27 2.71 8.64
CA ILE A 174 -14.14 1.57 8.96
C ILE A 174 -13.76 0.38 8.09
N VAL A 175 -13.38 -0.73 8.74
CA VAL A 175 -13.03 -1.98 8.05
C VAL A 175 -14.26 -2.57 7.37
N ARG A 176 -14.09 -3.00 6.11
CA ARG A 176 -15.15 -3.65 5.31
C ARG A 176 -14.85 -5.12 5.04
N ASP A 177 -13.58 -5.48 5.03
CA ASP A 177 -13.14 -6.88 4.96
C ASP A 177 -12.21 -7.21 6.14
N PRO A 178 -12.74 -7.72 7.26
CA PRO A 178 -11.95 -8.09 8.43
C PRO A 178 -11.20 -9.43 8.26
N GLN A 179 -11.42 -10.15 7.15
CA GLN A 179 -10.76 -11.44 6.88
C GLN A 179 -9.49 -11.27 6.04
N HIS A 180 -9.34 -10.15 5.34
CA HIS A 180 -8.16 -9.92 4.52
C HIS A 180 -6.91 -9.77 5.40
N PRO A 181 -5.74 -10.37 5.03
CA PRO A 181 -4.52 -10.33 5.85
C PRO A 181 -4.10 -8.94 6.34
N VAL A 182 -4.31 -7.90 5.53
CA VAL A 182 -3.95 -6.52 5.88
C VAL A 182 -4.77 -5.99 7.06
N THR A 183 -6.04 -6.32 7.12
CA THR A 183 -7.01 -5.81 8.11
C THR A 183 -7.34 -6.79 9.23
N ALA A 184 -6.95 -8.06 9.06
CA ALA A 184 -7.24 -9.11 10.04
C ALA A 184 -6.70 -8.75 11.42
N GLY A 185 -7.56 -8.87 12.45
CA GLY A 185 -7.22 -8.57 13.84
C GLY A 185 -7.13 -7.08 14.18
N LEU A 186 -7.25 -6.16 13.22
CA LEU A 186 -7.39 -4.74 13.53
C LEU A 186 -8.78 -4.45 14.13
N PRO A 187 -8.93 -3.35 14.92
CA PRO A 187 -10.24 -2.86 15.31
C PRO A 187 -11.16 -2.68 14.10
N THR A 188 -12.47 -2.84 14.29
CA THR A 188 -13.44 -2.67 13.19
C THR A 188 -13.51 -1.24 12.67
N ASN A 189 -13.10 -0.28 13.48
CA ASN A 189 -13.01 1.13 13.14
C ASN A 189 -12.01 1.85 14.07
N TRP A 190 -11.42 2.93 13.55
CA TRP A 190 -10.48 3.76 14.30
C TRP A 190 -10.45 5.18 13.76
N MET A 191 -9.93 6.13 14.55
CA MET A 191 -9.73 7.51 14.13
C MET A 191 -8.37 7.68 13.47
N HIS A 192 -8.36 8.08 12.21
CA HIS A 192 -7.16 8.50 11.49
C HIS A 192 -6.79 9.95 11.83
N ALA A 193 -5.49 10.27 11.84
CA ALA A 193 -5.01 11.64 12.05
C ALA A 193 -5.50 12.59 10.96
N PRO A 194 -5.43 13.93 11.16
CA PRO A 194 -5.84 14.88 10.12
C PRO A 194 -5.13 14.61 8.79
N ASP A 195 -5.93 14.36 7.75
CA ASP A 195 -5.47 14.00 6.40
C ASP A 195 -6.42 14.55 5.34
N GLU A 196 -6.06 14.46 4.07
CA GLU A 196 -6.96 14.65 2.93
C GLU A 196 -7.72 13.36 2.67
N LEU A 197 -9.00 13.32 3.05
CA LEU A 197 -9.86 12.23 2.65
C LEU A 197 -10.13 12.35 1.15
N TYR A 198 -9.45 11.55 0.33
CA TYR A 198 -9.71 11.49 -1.10
C TYR A 198 -11.08 10.90 -1.37
N ASP A 199 -11.84 11.59 -2.20
CA ASP A 199 -13.16 11.17 -2.62
C ASP A 199 -13.32 11.21 -4.14
N ARG A 200 -14.42 10.64 -4.66
CA ARG A 200 -14.70 10.56 -6.10
C ARG A 200 -13.58 9.90 -6.93
N LEU A 201 -12.78 9.03 -6.34
CA LEU A 201 -11.81 8.28 -7.13
C LEU A 201 -12.53 7.38 -8.13
N ARG A 202 -12.01 7.33 -9.36
CA ARG A 202 -12.58 6.57 -10.47
C ARG A 202 -11.51 5.75 -11.16
N GLY A 203 -11.90 4.63 -11.69
CA GLY A 203 -10.98 3.80 -12.45
C GLY A 203 -11.67 2.57 -12.98
N PRO A 204 -10.95 1.69 -13.68
CA PRO A 204 -11.48 0.42 -14.14
C PRO A 204 -12.10 -0.40 -13.02
N ALA A 205 -11.55 -0.28 -11.80
CA ALA A 205 -11.98 -0.99 -10.61
C ALA A 205 -12.12 -2.50 -10.85
N GLU A 206 -11.22 -3.07 -11.65
CA GLU A 206 -11.18 -4.49 -11.98
C GLU A 206 -10.38 -5.24 -10.93
N ASN A 207 -10.81 -6.46 -10.56
CA ASN A 207 -10.10 -7.35 -9.61
C ASN A 207 -9.70 -6.65 -8.31
N ILE A 208 -10.62 -5.85 -7.76
CA ILE A 208 -10.37 -4.94 -6.63
C ILE A 208 -11.25 -5.31 -5.44
N ASP A 209 -10.64 -5.34 -4.26
CA ASP A 209 -11.32 -5.46 -2.98
C ASP A 209 -11.16 -4.18 -2.18
N VAL A 210 -12.23 -3.71 -1.54
CA VAL A 210 -12.23 -2.56 -0.65
C VAL A 210 -12.13 -3.04 0.78
N LEU A 211 -10.96 -2.84 1.40
CA LEU A 211 -10.68 -3.31 2.75
C LEU A 211 -11.22 -2.39 3.83
N ALA A 212 -11.20 -1.08 3.58
CA ALA A 212 -11.70 -0.08 4.51
C ALA A 212 -12.21 1.16 3.77
N THR A 213 -13.15 1.87 4.40
CA THR A 213 -13.73 3.12 3.89
C THR A 213 -13.75 4.19 4.98
N ALA A 214 -13.90 5.46 4.57
CA ALA A 214 -14.24 6.56 5.46
C ALA A 214 -15.43 7.37 4.90
N TYR A 215 -16.21 7.98 5.78
CA TYR A 215 -17.30 8.84 5.36
C TYR A 215 -16.79 10.24 5.00
N SER A 216 -16.97 10.63 3.74
CA SER A 216 -16.58 11.95 3.23
C SER A 216 -17.68 12.95 3.58
N ASP A 217 -17.52 13.63 4.73
CA ASP A 217 -18.55 14.48 5.32
C ASP A 217 -18.78 15.76 4.51
N PRO A 218 -20.01 16.05 4.08
CA PRO A 218 -20.37 17.31 3.43
C PRO A 218 -20.02 18.55 4.26
N ALA A 219 -20.01 18.48 5.57
CA ALA A 219 -19.63 19.60 6.44
C ALA A 219 -18.16 20.01 6.25
N THR A 220 -17.30 19.11 5.80
CA THR A 220 -15.91 19.38 5.44
C THR A 220 -15.71 19.62 3.94
N GLY A 221 -16.76 19.57 3.14
CA GLY A 221 -16.74 19.69 1.68
C GLY A 221 -16.70 18.35 0.94
N GLY A 222 -17.00 17.27 1.66
CA GLY A 222 -17.03 15.91 1.13
C GLY A 222 -18.28 15.57 0.32
N THR A 223 -18.39 14.31 -0.06
CA THR A 223 -19.42 13.80 -0.98
C THR A 223 -20.71 13.33 -0.29
N GLY A 224 -20.69 13.09 1.02
CA GLY A 224 -21.76 12.39 1.74
C GLY A 224 -21.76 10.88 1.53
N GLU A 225 -20.66 10.31 1.04
CA GLU A 225 -20.51 8.90 0.74
C GLU A 225 -19.38 8.25 1.56
N HIS A 226 -19.43 6.94 1.70
CA HIS A 226 -18.27 6.18 2.20
C HIS A 226 -17.32 5.90 1.04
N GLU A 227 -16.15 6.53 1.08
CA GLU A 227 -15.10 6.45 0.07
C GLU A 227 -14.07 5.38 0.44
N PRO A 228 -13.50 4.65 -0.53
CA PRO A 228 -12.44 3.67 -0.28
C PRO A 228 -11.17 4.31 0.24
N MET A 229 -10.62 3.77 1.33
CA MET A 229 -9.35 4.23 1.93
C MET A 229 -8.23 3.22 1.76
N LEU A 230 -8.54 1.93 1.92
CA LEU A 230 -7.59 0.83 1.75
C LEU A 230 -8.16 -0.15 0.72
N LEU A 231 -7.36 -0.48 -0.27
CA LEU A 231 -7.73 -1.28 -1.42
C LEU A 231 -6.68 -2.34 -1.71
N THR A 232 -7.10 -3.46 -2.26
CA THR A 232 -6.20 -4.42 -2.90
C THR A 232 -6.66 -4.75 -4.30
N ILE A 233 -5.71 -4.93 -5.21
CA ILE A 233 -5.97 -5.23 -6.62
C ILE A 233 -5.10 -6.41 -7.04
N SER A 234 -5.67 -7.36 -7.78
CA SER A 234 -4.93 -8.41 -8.44
C SER A 234 -4.65 -8.01 -9.90
N TYR A 235 -3.38 -8.03 -10.29
CA TYR A 235 -2.96 -7.72 -11.65
C TYR A 235 -1.98 -8.77 -12.18
N GLY A 236 -2.43 -9.62 -13.10
CA GLY A 236 -1.68 -10.81 -13.50
C GLY A 236 -1.46 -11.74 -12.30
N GLN A 237 -0.21 -12.04 -11.98
CA GLN A 237 0.18 -12.78 -10.77
C GLN A 237 0.55 -11.83 -9.61
N GLY A 238 0.62 -10.53 -9.85
CA GLY A 238 1.01 -9.53 -8.87
C GLY A 238 -0.11 -9.06 -7.97
N ARG A 239 0.28 -8.39 -6.92
CA ARG A 239 -0.59 -7.85 -5.87
C ARG A 239 -0.33 -6.37 -5.68
N VAL A 240 -1.39 -5.59 -5.68
CA VAL A 240 -1.29 -4.15 -5.48
C VAL A 240 -2.05 -3.79 -4.20
N PHE A 241 -1.35 -3.15 -3.27
CA PHE A 241 -1.97 -2.49 -2.13
C PHE A 241 -2.06 -1.00 -2.43
N HIS A 242 -3.24 -0.40 -2.25
CA HIS A 242 -3.46 1.00 -2.51
C HIS A 242 -4.07 1.63 -1.25
N THR A 243 -3.37 2.62 -0.70
CA THR A 243 -3.86 3.47 0.39
C THR A 243 -4.02 4.90 -0.11
N THR A 244 -5.21 5.48 0.11
CA THR A 244 -5.48 6.89 -0.19
C THR A 244 -5.04 7.81 0.95
N LEU A 245 -4.60 7.24 2.09
CA LEU A 245 -4.07 7.96 3.24
C LEU A 245 -2.63 8.42 2.99
N GLY A 246 -2.18 9.44 3.74
CA GLY A 246 -0.78 9.83 3.77
C GLY A 246 -0.43 11.08 2.96
N HIS A 247 -1.30 12.10 2.97
CA HIS A 247 -1.07 13.38 2.30
C HIS A 247 0.21 14.08 2.75
N SER A 248 0.52 14.03 4.04
CA SER A 248 1.56 14.84 4.67
C SER A 248 2.41 14.01 5.65
N PRO A 249 3.56 14.53 6.08
CA PRO A 249 4.32 13.91 7.17
C PRO A 249 3.51 13.66 8.44
N GLU A 250 2.59 14.56 8.78
CA GLU A 250 1.71 14.46 9.95
C GLU A 250 0.75 13.29 9.80
N ALA A 251 0.10 13.14 8.64
CA ALA A 251 -0.78 12.02 8.34
C ALA A 251 -0.01 10.68 8.32
N MET A 252 1.21 10.66 7.76
CA MET A 252 2.04 9.45 7.72
C MET A 252 2.58 9.02 9.10
N LYS A 253 2.59 9.89 10.10
CA LYS A 253 2.92 9.56 11.48
C LYS A 253 1.75 8.90 12.24
N SER A 254 0.56 8.87 11.67
CA SER A 254 -0.58 8.16 12.27
C SER A 254 -0.29 6.68 12.37
N VAL A 255 -0.55 6.10 13.56
CA VAL A 255 -0.19 4.70 13.84
C VAL A 255 -0.96 3.73 12.93
N ASP A 256 -2.20 4.04 12.61
CA ASP A 256 -3.00 3.25 11.67
C ASP A 256 -2.42 3.30 10.25
N PHE A 257 -1.94 4.47 9.78
CA PHE A 257 -1.21 4.55 8.51
C PHE A 257 0.05 3.66 8.56
N ILE A 258 0.87 3.78 9.60
CA ILE A 258 2.11 3.00 9.74
C ILE A 258 1.81 1.50 9.67
N VAL A 259 0.86 1.03 10.46
CA VAL A 259 0.50 -0.39 10.55
C VAL A 259 -0.10 -0.91 9.24
N THR A 260 -1.04 -0.19 8.65
CA THR A 260 -1.68 -0.62 7.40
C THR A 260 -0.73 -0.56 6.22
N TYR A 261 0.16 0.43 6.16
CA TYR A 261 1.21 0.54 5.16
C TYR A 261 2.22 -0.62 5.26
N GLN A 262 2.71 -0.94 6.47
CA GLN A 262 3.61 -2.07 6.70
C GLN A 262 2.96 -3.38 6.30
N ARG A 263 1.72 -3.64 6.74
CA ARG A 263 0.98 -4.87 6.39
C ARG A 263 0.64 -4.96 4.91
N GLY A 264 0.21 -3.85 4.32
CA GLY A 264 -0.08 -3.76 2.89
C GLY A 264 1.15 -4.05 2.03
N THR A 265 2.32 -3.52 2.44
CA THR A 265 3.59 -3.77 1.75
C THR A 265 4.05 -5.21 1.90
N GLN A 266 3.92 -5.82 3.09
CA GLN A 266 4.21 -7.25 3.29
C GLN A 266 3.31 -8.13 2.41
N TRP A 267 2.01 -7.83 2.39
CA TRP A 267 1.05 -8.57 1.57
C TRP A 267 1.32 -8.42 0.08
N ALA A 268 1.61 -7.23 -0.39
CA ALA A 268 1.98 -6.98 -1.78
C ALA A 268 3.23 -7.78 -2.17
N ALA A 269 4.26 -7.80 -1.32
CA ALA A 269 5.51 -8.51 -1.56
C ALA A 269 5.36 -10.04 -1.58
N SER A 270 4.49 -10.61 -0.72
CA SER A 270 4.50 -12.06 -0.45
C SER A 270 3.15 -12.75 -0.48
N GLY A 271 2.05 -12.00 -0.54
CA GLY A 271 0.69 -12.53 -0.35
C GLY A 271 0.33 -12.80 1.13
N LYS A 272 1.23 -12.46 2.06
CA LYS A 272 1.04 -12.72 3.50
C LYS A 272 1.40 -11.48 4.32
N VAL A 273 0.84 -11.39 5.51
CA VAL A 273 1.28 -10.46 6.57
C VAL A 273 2.02 -11.31 7.60
N LEU A 274 3.34 -11.13 7.71
CA LEU A 274 4.20 -11.91 8.59
C LEU A 274 4.14 -11.41 10.04
N ASP A 275 3.95 -10.10 10.22
CA ASP A 275 3.70 -9.50 11.52
C ASP A 275 2.30 -8.89 11.53
N ALA A 276 1.36 -9.66 12.07
CA ALA A 276 -0.04 -9.26 12.25
C ALA A 276 -0.30 -8.67 13.65
N SER A 277 0.73 -8.37 14.43
CA SER A 277 0.58 -7.75 15.75
C SER A 277 -0.11 -6.37 15.64
N VAL A 278 -1.00 -6.08 16.58
CA VAL A 278 -1.63 -4.77 16.72
C VAL A 278 -0.93 -4.07 17.88
N PRO A 279 -0.18 -2.99 17.63
CA PRO A 279 0.53 -2.32 18.69
C PRO A 279 -0.45 -1.67 19.68
N SER A 280 -0.04 -1.57 20.95
CA SER A 280 -0.90 -1.04 22.02
C SER A 280 -1.29 0.43 21.84
N ASP A 281 -0.55 1.17 21.02
CA ASP A 281 -0.83 2.55 20.65
C ASP A 281 -1.66 2.66 19.35
N PHE A 282 -2.19 1.54 18.80
CA PHE A 282 -3.12 1.61 17.67
C PHE A 282 -4.35 2.43 18.04
N PRO A 283 -4.82 3.37 17.18
CA PRO A 283 -5.89 4.28 17.57
C PRO A 283 -7.22 3.56 17.82
N GLY A 284 -7.94 4.05 18.82
CA GLY A 284 -9.34 3.73 19.02
C GLY A 284 -10.25 4.62 18.14
N ARG A 285 -11.55 4.55 18.41
CA ARG A 285 -12.57 5.28 17.64
C ARG A 285 -12.57 6.80 17.92
N ASP A 286 -12.21 7.21 19.16
CA ASP A 286 -12.49 8.57 19.62
C ASP A 286 -11.39 9.58 19.27
N LYS A 287 -10.15 9.11 19.12
CA LYS A 287 -9.01 9.98 18.83
C LYS A 287 -7.94 9.25 18.02
N PRO A 288 -7.20 9.98 17.16
CA PRO A 288 -6.05 9.45 16.48
C PRO A 288 -4.89 9.16 17.44
N SER A 289 -3.97 8.34 17.02
CA SER A 289 -2.68 8.10 17.65
C SER A 289 -1.57 8.35 16.65
N VAL A 290 -0.54 9.10 17.05
CA VAL A 290 0.58 9.48 16.18
C VAL A 290 1.91 9.17 16.85
N ARG A 291 2.92 8.81 16.06
CA ARG A 291 4.31 8.64 16.50
C ARG A 291 5.17 9.78 16.01
N GLU A 292 6.19 10.16 16.75
CA GLU A 292 7.14 11.19 16.37
C GLU A 292 8.22 10.70 15.38
#